data_057e9ed892b9f961caa4c8a47a63ba4f
#
_entry.id   057e9ed892b9f961caa4c8a47a63ba4f
#
_cell.length_a   1.000
_cell.length_b   1.000
_cell.length_c   1.000
_cell.angle_alpha   90.00
_cell.angle_beta   90.00
_cell.angle_gamma   90.00
#
_symmetry.space_group_name_H-M   'P 1'
#
loop_
_entity.id
_entity.type
_entity.pdbx_description
1 polymer ?
#
loop_
_entity_poly.entity_id
_entity_poly.type
_entity_poly.pdbx_seq_one_letter_code
_entity_poly.pdbx_strand_id
1 'polypeptide(L)'
;FMEPFSLEQLTGIANLTFMERALPVQALTPGRDVGIMCNNTALGDRLTWSAGAFLLTGSFSNVGEWSDTLSNTFGTALTARVTGLPRYADDGRTLLHLGFSYSHQFRDDQRTDSDMKIRARPETRLTNDTLVDAGQFPAVAADLFGGELAMVSGPFSFQGEYFLGLADSPSMGNPRFNGFYLSGSYFLTGEHRKYNRSLGVFTGVTPKQGFHLFEEGWGALEAACRFSYVDLNDKGVRGGKEGNFTFGLNWYLSNKSRFMFNYIHARVTDRAEPPIDSGRANIFQVRFQYGL
;
A
#
# COMPACT_ATOMS: atom_id res chain seq x y z
N PHE A 1 0.69 -15.80 4.72
CA PHE A 1 1.76 -14.82 4.47
C PHE A 1 1.17 -13.58 3.82
N MET A 2 1.87 -12.44 3.94
CA MET A 2 1.65 -11.32 3.02
C MET A 2 2.30 -11.69 1.69
N GLU A 3 1.56 -11.59 0.59
CA GLU A 3 2.13 -11.83 -0.72
C GLU A 3 3.25 -10.81 -1.03
N PRO A 4 4.35 -11.22 -1.68
CA PRO A 4 5.49 -10.35 -1.93
C PRO A 4 5.19 -9.35 -3.06
N PHE A 5 4.50 -8.27 -2.73
CA PHE A 5 4.04 -7.26 -3.69
C PHE A 5 4.02 -5.89 -3.04
N SER A 6 4.55 -4.85 -3.71
CA SER A 6 4.57 -3.45 -3.27
C SER A 6 5.45 -3.14 -2.05
N LEU A 7 6.17 -2.06 -2.12
CA LEU A 7 6.98 -1.52 -1.01
C LEU A 7 6.09 -1.06 0.16
N GLU A 8 5.02 -0.30 -0.12
CA GLU A 8 4.14 0.20 0.94
C GLU A 8 3.30 -0.93 1.55
N GLN A 9 2.85 -1.91 0.74
CA GLN A 9 2.07 -3.04 1.23
C GLN A 9 2.87 -3.91 2.21
N LEU A 10 4.15 -4.16 1.90
CA LEU A 10 5.04 -4.96 2.74
C LEU A 10 5.62 -4.17 3.92
N THR A 11 5.65 -2.84 3.85
CA THR A 11 6.00 -2.02 5.01
C THR A 11 4.97 -2.24 6.11
N GLY A 12 5.43 -2.64 7.29
CA GLY A 12 4.56 -2.89 8.43
C GLY A 12 3.72 -1.65 8.79
N ILE A 13 2.48 -1.84 9.20
CA ILE A 13 1.54 -0.73 9.54
C ILE A 13 2.15 0.24 10.55
N ALA A 14 2.92 -0.28 11.51
CA ALA A 14 3.60 0.54 12.51
C ALA A 14 4.69 1.47 11.91
N ASN A 15 5.15 1.18 10.70
CA ASN A 15 6.26 1.88 10.04
C ASN A 15 5.82 2.77 8.86
N LEU A 16 4.51 2.81 8.58
CA LEU A 16 3.96 3.69 7.57
C LEU A 16 4.10 5.16 7.99
N THR A 17 4.41 6.04 7.03
CA THR A 17 4.44 7.49 7.24
C THR A 17 3.04 8.07 7.44
N PHE A 18 2.04 7.53 6.73
CA PHE A 18 0.65 7.93 6.86
C PHE A 18 -0.14 6.87 7.64
N MET A 19 -1.30 7.24 8.20
CA MET A 19 -2.12 6.34 9.01
C MET A 19 -2.63 5.15 8.23
N GLU A 20 -2.92 5.35 6.92
CA GLU A 20 -3.41 4.32 6.03
C GLU A 20 -2.60 4.29 4.74
N ARG A 21 -2.62 3.15 4.06
CA ARG A 21 -1.99 2.96 2.75
C ARG A 21 -2.65 3.83 1.69
N ALA A 22 -1.88 4.15 0.65
CA ALA A 22 -2.35 4.89 -0.51
C ALA A 22 -3.50 4.17 -1.23
N LEU A 23 -4.34 4.92 -1.93
CA LEU A 23 -5.49 4.39 -2.69
C LEU A 23 -5.13 3.19 -3.58
N PRO A 24 -4.12 3.28 -4.47
CA PRO A 24 -3.81 2.19 -5.38
C PRO A 24 -3.27 0.96 -4.65
N VAL A 25 -2.60 1.13 -3.51
CA VAL A 25 -2.16 0.01 -2.68
C VAL A 25 -3.36 -0.70 -2.05
N GLN A 26 -4.40 0.03 -1.64
CA GLN A 26 -5.61 -0.59 -1.12
C GLN A 26 -6.40 -1.33 -2.22
N ALA A 27 -6.44 -0.78 -3.44
CA ALA A 27 -7.26 -1.29 -4.54
C ALA A 27 -6.58 -2.40 -5.35
N LEU A 28 -5.28 -2.28 -5.62
CA LEU A 28 -4.57 -3.02 -6.67
C LEU A 28 -3.39 -3.87 -6.15
N THR A 29 -3.30 -4.13 -4.84
CA THR A 29 -2.28 -5.05 -4.32
C THR A 29 -2.91 -6.28 -3.68
N PRO A 30 -2.29 -7.46 -3.83
CA PRO A 30 -2.74 -8.66 -3.14
C PRO A 30 -2.54 -8.52 -1.63
N GLY A 31 -3.29 -9.31 -0.89
CA GLY A 31 -3.35 -9.26 0.56
C GLY A 31 -2.49 -10.26 1.28
N ARG A 32 -3.11 -10.84 2.31
CA ARG A 32 -2.56 -11.96 3.08
C ARG A 32 -3.31 -13.21 2.73
N ASP A 33 -2.58 -14.18 2.24
CA ASP A 33 -3.11 -15.46 1.85
C ASP A 33 -2.29 -16.63 2.42
N VAL A 34 -2.87 -17.81 2.37
CA VAL A 34 -2.18 -19.04 2.77
C VAL A 34 -1.33 -19.53 1.59
N GLY A 35 -0.06 -19.81 1.81
CA GLY A 35 0.80 -20.24 0.72
C GLY A 35 2.20 -20.65 1.15
N ILE A 36 3.02 -20.92 0.15
CA ILE A 36 4.45 -21.22 0.30
C ILE A 36 5.24 -20.15 -0.43
N MET A 37 6.24 -19.59 0.23
CA MET A 37 7.07 -18.52 -0.31
C MET A 37 8.55 -18.79 -0.03
N CYS A 38 9.39 -18.52 -1.03
CA CYS A 38 10.84 -18.46 -0.93
C CYS A 38 11.31 -17.03 -1.07
N ASN A 39 12.30 -16.62 -0.31
CA ASN A 39 12.95 -15.32 -0.44
C ASN A 39 14.44 -15.45 -0.14
N ASN A 40 15.23 -14.56 -0.69
CA ASN A 40 16.66 -14.47 -0.39
C ASN A 40 17.20 -13.08 -0.79
N THR A 41 18.45 -12.84 -0.43
CA THR A 41 19.22 -11.65 -0.80
C THR A 41 20.43 -12.03 -1.65
N ALA A 42 20.94 -11.08 -2.40
CA ALA A 42 22.16 -11.21 -3.20
C ALA A 42 22.92 -9.87 -3.23
N LEU A 43 24.14 -9.89 -3.80
CA LEU A 43 24.99 -8.71 -3.98
C LEU A 43 25.25 -7.95 -2.67
N GLY A 44 25.48 -8.66 -1.57
CA GLY A 44 25.69 -8.05 -0.25
C GLY A 44 24.45 -7.30 0.26
N ASP A 45 23.29 -7.93 0.15
CA ASP A 45 21.97 -7.39 0.50
C ASP A 45 21.57 -6.13 -0.29
N ARG A 46 22.11 -5.95 -1.48
CA ARG A 46 21.68 -4.89 -2.41
C ARG A 46 20.60 -5.33 -3.37
N LEU A 47 20.32 -6.62 -3.45
CA LEU A 47 19.24 -7.20 -4.22
C LEU A 47 18.44 -8.12 -3.31
N THR A 48 17.12 -7.99 -3.29
CA THR A 48 16.22 -8.96 -2.65
C THR A 48 15.27 -9.54 -3.69
N TRP A 49 14.91 -10.80 -3.51
CA TRP A 49 13.86 -11.41 -4.30
C TRP A 49 12.98 -12.31 -3.44
N SER A 50 11.73 -12.39 -3.79
CA SER A 50 10.73 -13.25 -3.17
C SER A 50 9.81 -13.80 -4.24
N ALA A 51 9.43 -15.07 -4.14
CA ALA A 51 8.45 -15.69 -5.01
C ALA A 51 7.65 -16.73 -4.22
N GLY A 52 6.36 -16.86 -4.51
CA GLY A 52 5.50 -17.80 -3.81
C GLY A 52 4.25 -18.17 -4.60
N ALA A 53 3.63 -19.27 -4.14
CA ALA A 53 2.34 -19.75 -4.58
C ALA A 53 1.35 -19.66 -3.40
N PHE A 54 0.18 -19.10 -3.65
CA PHE A 54 -0.81 -18.75 -2.64
C PHE A 54 -2.19 -19.26 -3.02
N LEU A 55 -3.00 -19.59 -2.02
CA LEU A 55 -4.42 -19.86 -2.17
C LEU A 55 -5.16 -18.55 -1.92
N LEU A 56 -5.94 -18.09 -2.89
CA LEU A 56 -6.75 -16.89 -2.74
C LEU A 56 -7.90 -17.17 -1.77
N THR A 57 -7.82 -16.63 -0.56
CA THR A 57 -8.77 -16.89 0.53
C THR A 57 -9.69 -15.69 0.82
N GLY A 58 -9.59 -14.61 0.04
CA GLY A 58 -10.36 -13.40 0.27
C GLY A 58 -10.51 -12.51 -0.96
N SER A 59 -11.15 -11.38 -0.77
CA SER A 59 -11.32 -10.36 -1.80
C SER A 59 -9.97 -9.74 -2.19
N PHE A 60 -9.83 -9.39 -3.45
CA PHE A 60 -8.66 -8.71 -4.03
C PHE A 60 -8.24 -7.45 -3.25
N SER A 61 -9.20 -6.71 -2.74
CA SER A 61 -8.94 -5.53 -1.90
C SER A 61 -8.91 -5.90 -0.42
N ASN A 62 -7.84 -5.55 0.27
CA ASN A 62 -7.66 -5.71 1.73
C ASN A 62 -8.69 -4.97 2.60
N VAL A 63 -9.89 -4.75 2.14
CA VAL A 63 -10.93 -4.08 2.89
C VAL A 63 -11.66 -5.08 3.78
N GLY A 64 -10.94 -5.59 4.78
CA GLY A 64 -11.48 -5.83 6.09
C GLY A 64 -12.40 -7.00 6.34
N GLU A 65 -12.44 -8.06 5.52
CA GLU A 65 -13.16 -9.28 5.91
C GLU A 65 -12.20 -10.48 5.88
N TRP A 66 -11.94 -11.01 7.07
CA TRP A 66 -11.39 -12.35 7.21
C TRP A 66 -12.49 -13.32 6.83
N SER A 67 -12.35 -14.01 5.72
CA SER A 67 -13.17 -15.18 5.44
C SER A 67 -12.73 -16.31 6.35
N ASP A 68 -13.61 -16.75 7.21
CA ASP A 68 -13.35 -17.68 8.31
C ASP A 68 -13.06 -19.14 7.89
N THR A 69 -12.86 -19.44 6.60
CA THR A 69 -12.76 -20.85 6.21
C THR A 69 -11.89 -21.07 5.00
N LEU A 70 -10.91 -21.98 5.15
CA LEU A 70 -10.17 -22.61 4.03
C LEU A 70 -11.09 -23.29 2.97
N SER A 71 -12.37 -23.41 3.27
CA SER A 71 -13.40 -23.93 2.35
C SER A 71 -13.82 -22.93 1.27
N ASN A 72 -13.47 -21.65 1.40
CA ASN A 72 -13.75 -20.60 0.43
C ASN A 72 -12.48 -20.15 -0.30
N THR A 73 -11.77 -21.10 -0.89
CA THR A 73 -10.65 -20.78 -1.79
C THR A 73 -11.23 -20.34 -3.14
N PHE A 74 -10.93 -19.10 -3.52
CA PHE A 74 -11.42 -18.48 -4.76
C PHE A 74 -10.49 -18.70 -5.95
N GLY A 75 -9.37 -19.37 -5.75
CA GLY A 75 -8.36 -19.62 -6.76
C GLY A 75 -6.96 -19.75 -6.18
N THR A 76 -5.97 -19.56 -7.04
CA THR A 76 -4.55 -19.58 -6.67
C THR A 76 -3.82 -18.38 -7.25
N ALA A 77 -2.71 -17.96 -6.63
CA ALA A 77 -1.85 -16.91 -7.14
C ALA A 77 -0.39 -17.35 -7.17
N LEU A 78 0.32 -16.87 -8.18
CA LEU A 78 1.78 -16.91 -8.26
C LEU A 78 2.27 -15.48 -8.19
N THR A 79 2.98 -15.12 -7.11
CA THR A 79 3.43 -13.76 -6.87
C THR A 79 4.93 -13.70 -6.67
N ALA A 80 5.58 -12.76 -7.33
CA ALA A 80 7.00 -12.53 -7.22
C ALA A 80 7.32 -11.03 -7.12
N ARG A 81 8.41 -10.71 -6.39
CA ARG A 81 8.96 -9.37 -6.24
C ARG A 81 10.48 -9.42 -6.29
N VAL A 82 11.07 -8.44 -6.96
CA VAL A 82 12.51 -8.21 -6.94
C VAL A 82 12.77 -6.74 -6.60
N THR A 83 13.75 -6.48 -5.74
CA THR A 83 14.17 -5.12 -5.41
C THR A 83 15.66 -4.95 -5.49
N GLY A 84 16.11 -3.74 -5.79
CA GLY A 84 17.51 -3.38 -5.86
C GLY A 84 17.82 -2.08 -5.13
N LEU A 85 19.03 -1.99 -4.58
CA LEU A 85 19.60 -0.79 -3.96
C LEU A 85 20.80 -0.30 -4.77
N PRO A 86 20.60 0.42 -5.90
CA PRO A 86 21.69 0.99 -6.69
C PRO A 86 22.59 1.90 -5.85
N ARG A 87 22.02 2.57 -4.85
CA ARG A 87 22.75 3.38 -3.88
C ARG A 87 22.30 3.06 -2.47
N TYR A 88 23.27 2.77 -1.60
CA TYR A 88 23.06 2.61 -0.17
C TYR A 88 24.35 3.00 0.55
N ALA A 89 24.30 4.03 1.38
CA ALA A 89 25.41 4.52 2.16
C ALA A 89 24.93 5.10 3.51
N ASP A 90 25.85 5.23 4.47
CA ASP A 90 25.63 5.87 5.76
C ASP A 90 24.41 5.30 6.50
N ASP A 91 24.33 3.96 6.57
CA ASP A 91 23.25 3.21 7.22
C ASP A 91 21.84 3.62 6.72
N GLY A 92 21.73 3.85 5.40
CA GLY A 92 20.47 4.22 4.74
C GLY A 92 20.17 5.72 4.74
N ARG A 93 21.02 6.59 5.25
CA ARG A 93 20.88 8.05 5.09
C ARG A 93 20.97 8.50 3.63
N THR A 94 21.62 7.71 2.79
CA THR A 94 21.64 7.87 1.35
C THR A 94 21.23 6.55 0.73
N LEU A 95 20.02 6.51 0.15
CA LEU A 95 19.43 5.31 -0.41
C LEU A 95 18.68 5.63 -1.69
N LEU A 96 18.82 4.73 -2.69
CA LEU A 96 17.95 4.63 -3.84
C LEU A 96 17.46 3.19 -3.92
N HIS A 97 16.14 3.00 -3.87
CA HIS A 97 15.45 1.73 -4.00
C HIS A 97 14.68 1.71 -5.33
N LEU A 98 14.80 0.61 -6.05
CA LEU A 98 13.99 0.27 -7.20
C LEU A 98 13.38 -1.11 -6.95
N GLY A 99 12.13 -1.30 -7.33
CA GLY A 99 11.46 -2.59 -7.19
C GLY A 99 10.46 -2.85 -8.32
N PHE A 100 10.21 -4.13 -8.55
CA PHE A 100 9.19 -4.62 -9.45
C PHE A 100 8.50 -5.84 -8.85
N SER A 101 7.19 -5.88 -8.98
CA SER A 101 6.33 -6.96 -8.49
C SER A 101 5.39 -7.43 -9.58
N TYR A 102 5.12 -8.73 -9.62
CA TYR A 102 4.14 -9.35 -10.49
C TYR A 102 3.34 -10.39 -9.71
N SER A 103 2.04 -10.44 -9.94
CA SER A 103 1.16 -11.50 -9.43
C SER A 103 0.21 -11.94 -10.53
N HIS A 104 0.18 -13.24 -10.81
CA HIS A 104 -0.83 -13.87 -11.64
C HIS A 104 -1.81 -14.64 -10.75
N GLN A 105 -3.09 -14.30 -10.87
CA GLN A 105 -4.17 -14.92 -10.12
C GLN A 105 -5.02 -15.79 -11.04
N PHE A 106 -5.10 -17.08 -10.75
CA PHE A 106 -6.05 -18.00 -11.36
C PHE A 106 -7.32 -18.03 -10.53
N ARG A 107 -8.47 -17.81 -11.14
CA ARG A 107 -9.77 -17.80 -10.47
C ARG A 107 -10.67 -18.90 -11.00
N ASP A 108 -11.57 -19.41 -10.16
CA ASP A 108 -12.54 -20.43 -10.56
C ASP A 108 -13.76 -19.74 -11.17
N ASP A 109 -13.89 -19.79 -12.50
CA ASP A 109 -14.97 -19.18 -13.26
C ASP A 109 -16.32 -19.90 -13.11
N GLN A 110 -16.33 -21.09 -12.52
CA GLN A 110 -17.55 -21.86 -12.24
C GLN A 110 -18.24 -21.43 -10.94
N ARG A 111 -17.59 -20.57 -10.17
CA ARG A 111 -18.07 -20.11 -8.87
C ARG A 111 -18.42 -18.62 -8.90
N THR A 112 -19.66 -18.29 -8.59
CA THR A 112 -20.13 -16.89 -8.49
C THR A 112 -19.52 -16.13 -7.32
N ASP A 113 -18.99 -16.83 -6.32
CA ASP A 113 -18.28 -16.24 -5.17
C ASP A 113 -16.79 -15.97 -5.45
N SER A 114 -16.26 -16.45 -6.58
CA SER A 114 -14.89 -16.14 -7.04
C SER A 114 -14.79 -14.81 -7.81
N ASP A 115 -15.87 -14.09 -7.95
CA ASP A 115 -15.92 -12.81 -8.64
C ASP A 115 -14.90 -11.81 -8.10
N MET A 116 -14.33 -11.04 -9.02
CA MET A 116 -13.37 -10.01 -8.68
C MET A 116 -14.07 -8.80 -8.06
N LYS A 117 -13.50 -8.26 -6.99
CA LYS A 117 -13.99 -7.06 -6.32
C LYS A 117 -12.82 -6.13 -6.03
N ILE A 118 -12.85 -4.95 -6.65
CA ILE A 118 -11.80 -3.93 -6.53
C ILE A 118 -12.42 -2.65 -5.99
N ARG A 119 -11.93 -2.17 -4.85
CA ARG A 119 -12.44 -0.96 -4.20
C ARG A 119 -11.38 -0.33 -3.30
N ALA A 120 -11.53 0.95 -3.00
CA ALA A 120 -10.70 1.64 -2.01
C ALA A 120 -11.52 2.58 -1.13
N ARG A 121 -11.08 2.71 0.12
CA ARG A 121 -11.52 3.76 1.05
C ARG A 121 -10.67 5.00 0.86
N PRO A 122 -11.17 6.21 1.18
CA PRO A 122 -10.42 7.45 1.03
C PRO A 122 -9.27 7.60 2.05
N GLU A 123 -8.36 6.60 2.11
CA GLU A 123 -7.20 6.56 3.01
C GLU A 123 -7.55 6.73 4.49
N THR A 124 -8.73 6.26 4.87
CA THR A 124 -9.22 6.27 6.25
C THR A 124 -9.96 4.98 6.60
N ARG A 125 -9.90 4.60 7.88
CA ARG A 125 -10.72 3.53 8.46
C ARG A 125 -11.78 4.04 9.45
N LEU A 126 -12.01 5.36 9.48
CA LEU A 126 -13.08 5.95 10.29
C LEU A 126 -14.46 5.70 9.70
N THR A 127 -14.53 5.33 8.42
CA THR A 127 -15.75 4.90 7.72
C THR A 127 -15.51 3.59 6.98
N ASN A 128 -16.57 2.84 6.74
CA ASN A 128 -16.58 1.67 5.87
C ASN A 128 -16.91 2.03 4.40
N ASP A 129 -17.25 3.28 4.12
CA ASP A 129 -17.60 3.73 2.79
C ASP A 129 -16.39 3.69 1.86
N THR A 130 -16.60 3.14 0.67
CA THR A 130 -15.64 3.17 -0.43
C THR A 130 -16.05 4.25 -1.41
N LEU A 131 -15.16 5.18 -1.72
CA LEU A 131 -15.45 6.23 -2.70
C LEU A 131 -15.30 5.69 -4.14
N VAL A 132 -14.42 4.74 -4.36
CA VAL A 132 -14.31 3.98 -5.62
C VAL A 132 -14.59 2.51 -5.37
N ASP A 133 -15.43 1.93 -6.22
CA ASP A 133 -15.82 0.53 -6.14
C ASP A 133 -16.21 0.01 -7.54
N ALA A 134 -15.44 -0.93 -8.06
CA ALA A 134 -15.71 -1.58 -9.35
C ALA A 134 -16.92 -2.54 -9.30
N GLY A 135 -17.51 -2.71 -8.11
CA GLY A 135 -18.51 -3.74 -7.87
C GLY A 135 -17.91 -5.13 -7.88
N GLN A 136 -18.76 -6.11 -8.03
CA GLN A 136 -18.40 -7.51 -8.16
C GLN A 136 -18.63 -7.95 -9.60
N PHE A 137 -17.61 -8.53 -10.25
CA PHE A 137 -17.72 -8.99 -11.63
C PHE A 137 -16.93 -10.29 -11.85
N PRO A 138 -17.41 -11.17 -12.75
CA PRO A 138 -16.74 -12.43 -13.01
C PRO A 138 -15.39 -12.22 -13.70
N ALA A 139 -14.37 -12.95 -13.26
CA ALA A 139 -13.05 -12.96 -13.89
C ALA A 139 -12.42 -14.34 -13.74
N VAL A 140 -11.81 -14.85 -14.83
CA VAL A 140 -11.15 -16.16 -14.86
C VAL A 140 -9.69 -16.05 -14.43
N ALA A 141 -9.09 -14.88 -14.61
CA ALA A 141 -7.72 -14.59 -14.17
C ALA A 141 -7.50 -13.10 -13.96
N ALA A 142 -6.41 -12.75 -13.28
CA ALA A 142 -5.94 -11.37 -13.20
C ALA A 142 -4.41 -11.32 -13.16
N ASP A 143 -3.85 -10.35 -13.88
CA ASP A 143 -2.43 -10.00 -13.84
C ASP A 143 -2.23 -8.66 -13.14
N LEU A 144 -1.35 -8.63 -12.14
CA LEU A 144 -1.01 -7.44 -11.40
C LEU A 144 0.46 -7.11 -11.59
N PHE A 145 0.75 -5.87 -11.89
CA PHE A 145 2.09 -5.34 -12.04
C PHE A 145 2.28 -4.17 -11.07
N GLY A 146 3.43 -4.15 -10.38
CA GLY A 146 3.83 -3.06 -9.47
C GLY A 146 5.24 -2.58 -9.78
N GLY A 147 5.42 -1.27 -9.93
CA GLY A 147 6.73 -0.63 -10.03
C GLY A 147 6.99 0.24 -8.81
N GLU A 148 8.19 0.18 -8.23
CA GLU A 148 8.54 0.83 -6.97
C GLU A 148 9.76 1.72 -7.13
N LEU A 149 9.70 2.91 -6.56
CA LEU A 149 10.83 3.85 -6.45
C LEU A 149 10.82 4.46 -5.06
N ALA A 150 11.96 4.44 -4.36
CA ALA A 150 12.11 5.24 -3.16
C ALA A 150 13.54 5.79 -3.03
N MET A 151 13.64 6.96 -2.39
CA MET A 151 14.89 7.65 -2.15
C MET A 151 14.92 8.19 -0.72
N VAL A 152 16.09 8.10 -0.09
CA VAL A 152 16.41 8.81 1.17
C VAL A 152 17.65 9.64 0.95
N SER A 153 17.63 10.89 1.37
CA SER A 153 18.75 11.81 1.37
C SER A 153 18.76 12.60 2.67
N GLY A 154 19.49 12.10 3.67
CA GLY A 154 19.46 12.65 5.01
C GLY A 154 18.04 12.66 5.59
N PRO A 155 17.52 13.81 6.06
CA PRO A 155 16.19 13.91 6.62
C PRO A 155 15.06 13.86 5.59
N PHE A 156 15.36 14.01 4.30
CA PHE A 156 14.37 13.94 3.23
C PHE A 156 14.17 12.50 2.77
N SER A 157 12.93 12.09 2.54
CA SER A 157 12.58 10.85 1.85
C SER A 157 11.49 11.07 0.81
N PHE A 158 11.57 10.28 -0.26
CA PHE A 158 10.59 10.20 -1.32
C PHE A 158 10.24 8.74 -1.57
N GLN A 159 8.99 8.46 -1.89
CA GLN A 159 8.50 7.14 -2.26
C GLN A 159 7.35 7.28 -3.26
N GLY A 160 7.35 6.44 -4.29
CA GLY A 160 6.26 6.35 -5.24
C GLY A 160 6.14 4.94 -5.79
N GLU A 161 4.92 4.54 -6.10
CA GLU A 161 4.62 3.26 -6.74
C GLU A 161 3.55 3.45 -7.80
N TYR A 162 3.63 2.66 -8.87
CA TYR A 162 2.62 2.56 -9.93
C TYR A 162 2.12 1.12 -10.00
N PHE A 163 0.82 0.96 -10.18
CA PHE A 163 0.15 -0.34 -10.27
C PHE A 163 -0.71 -0.42 -11.51
N LEU A 164 -0.69 -1.59 -12.15
CA LEU A 164 -1.53 -1.96 -13.27
C LEU A 164 -2.17 -3.32 -12.97
N GLY A 165 -3.49 -3.38 -13.02
CA GLY A 165 -4.28 -4.61 -12.94
C GLY A 165 -4.97 -4.90 -14.27
N LEU A 166 -4.82 -6.11 -14.79
CA LEU A 166 -5.48 -6.61 -15.99
C LEU A 166 -6.40 -7.75 -15.58
N ALA A 167 -7.69 -7.61 -15.79
CA ALA A 167 -8.66 -8.68 -15.50
C ALA A 167 -9.00 -9.43 -16.80
N ASP A 168 -8.87 -10.75 -16.77
CA ASP A 168 -9.43 -11.61 -17.80
C ASP A 168 -10.89 -11.88 -17.47
N SER A 169 -11.77 -11.08 -18.05
CA SER A 169 -13.22 -11.06 -17.84
C SER A 169 -13.91 -10.81 -19.17
N PRO A 170 -14.16 -11.86 -19.98
CA PRO A 170 -14.74 -11.70 -21.32
C PRO A 170 -16.10 -11.00 -21.30
N SER A 171 -16.93 -11.26 -20.29
CA SER A 171 -18.24 -10.62 -20.11
C SER A 171 -18.16 -9.11 -19.88
N MET A 172 -17.07 -8.61 -19.27
CA MET A 172 -16.82 -7.20 -19.02
C MET A 172 -15.86 -6.59 -20.05
N GLY A 173 -15.37 -7.38 -21.01
CA GLY A 173 -14.48 -6.94 -22.09
C GLY A 173 -13.00 -6.82 -21.68
N ASN A 174 -12.55 -7.56 -20.67
CA ASN A 174 -11.18 -7.58 -20.14
C ASN A 174 -10.72 -6.19 -19.69
N PRO A 175 -11.29 -5.65 -18.61
CA PRO A 175 -10.99 -4.30 -18.14
C PRO A 175 -9.58 -4.19 -17.54
N ARG A 176 -9.04 -2.96 -17.57
CA ARG A 176 -7.73 -2.60 -17.03
C ARG A 176 -7.91 -1.51 -15.99
N PHE A 177 -7.22 -1.65 -14.87
CA PHE A 177 -7.25 -0.70 -13.78
C PHE A 177 -5.83 -0.23 -13.48
N ASN A 178 -5.69 1.02 -13.10
CA ASN A 178 -4.38 1.55 -12.77
C ASN A 178 -4.45 2.57 -11.64
N GLY A 179 -3.31 2.78 -11.01
CA GLY A 179 -3.20 3.78 -9.98
C GLY A 179 -1.74 4.01 -9.60
N PHE A 180 -1.48 5.14 -8.98
CA PHE A 180 -0.16 5.48 -8.48
C PHE A 180 -0.25 6.37 -7.25
N TYR A 181 0.83 6.42 -6.52
CA TYR A 181 1.03 7.46 -5.52
C TYR A 181 2.47 7.97 -5.54
N LEU A 182 2.62 9.21 -5.09
CA LEU A 182 3.88 9.86 -4.82
C LEU A 182 3.81 10.47 -3.42
N SER A 183 4.81 10.24 -2.61
CA SER A 183 4.89 10.77 -1.26
C SER A 183 6.28 11.30 -0.95
N GLY A 184 6.33 12.40 -0.20
CA GLY A 184 7.55 12.95 0.33
C GLY A 184 7.43 13.20 1.81
N SER A 185 8.53 13.04 2.56
CA SER A 185 8.59 13.43 3.97
C SER A 185 9.93 14.07 4.34
N TYR A 186 9.90 14.85 5.40
CA TYR A 186 11.06 15.54 5.91
C TYR A 186 11.06 15.53 7.44
N PHE A 187 12.16 15.06 8.03
CA PHE A 187 12.37 15.12 9.47
C PHE A 187 12.91 16.47 9.87
N LEU A 188 12.09 17.28 10.54
CA LEU A 188 12.46 18.60 11.05
C LEU A 188 13.57 18.54 12.09
N THR A 189 13.69 17.43 12.78
CA THR A 189 14.69 17.12 13.81
C THR A 189 15.93 16.40 13.26
N GLY A 190 15.94 16.11 11.93
CA GLY A 190 17.12 15.62 11.20
C GLY A 190 17.35 14.11 11.27
N GLU A 191 16.38 13.31 11.70
CA GLU A 191 16.37 11.85 11.54
C GLU A 191 16.32 11.45 10.06
N HIS A 192 16.27 10.15 9.77
CA HIS A 192 16.01 9.61 8.44
C HIS A 192 15.18 8.35 8.54
N ARG A 193 14.47 8.00 7.46
CA ARG A 193 13.76 6.72 7.36
C ARG A 193 14.75 5.58 7.28
N LYS A 194 14.62 4.61 8.19
CA LYS A 194 15.42 3.40 8.18
C LYS A 194 14.88 2.37 7.21
N TYR A 195 15.76 1.54 6.67
CA TYR A 195 15.44 0.56 5.66
C TYR A 195 15.99 -0.82 6.03
N ASN A 196 15.17 -1.86 5.90
CA ASN A 196 15.58 -3.24 6.05
C ASN A 196 15.98 -3.80 4.68
N ARG A 197 17.28 -4.02 4.50
CA ARG A 197 17.86 -4.49 3.23
C ARG A 197 17.45 -5.92 2.90
N SER A 198 17.27 -6.78 3.89
CA SER A 198 16.92 -8.19 3.68
C SER A 198 15.46 -8.40 3.29
N LEU A 199 14.58 -7.46 3.63
CA LEU A 199 13.16 -7.51 3.28
C LEU A 199 12.80 -6.53 2.16
N GLY A 200 13.70 -5.61 1.82
CA GLY A 200 13.44 -4.59 0.81
C GLY A 200 12.30 -3.62 1.19
N VAL A 201 12.22 -3.19 2.47
CA VAL A 201 11.13 -2.33 2.99
C VAL A 201 11.64 -1.30 4.00
N PHE A 202 10.87 -0.25 4.21
CA PHE A 202 11.13 0.70 5.29
C PHE A 202 10.78 0.13 6.67
N THR A 203 11.49 0.61 7.69
CA THR A 203 11.29 0.22 9.09
C THR A 203 10.99 1.42 9.98
N GLY A 204 10.87 1.18 11.28
CA GLY A 204 10.56 2.18 12.27
C GLY A 204 11.62 3.27 12.41
N VAL A 205 11.18 4.43 12.84
CA VAL A 205 12.02 5.59 13.13
C VAL A 205 12.46 5.54 14.59
N THR A 206 13.73 5.82 14.84
CA THR A 206 14.26 5.99 16.19
C THR A 206 14.65 7.46 16.35
N PRO A 207 14.00 8.23 17.22
CA PRO A 207 14.42 9.60 17.53
C PRO A 207 15.86 9.64 18.01
N LYS A 208 16.61 10.67 17.63
CA LYS A 208 17.97 10.93 18.15
C LYS A 208 17.95 11.18 19.65
N GLN A 209 16.89 11.85 20.10
CA GLN A 209 16.58 12.08 21.51
C GLN A 209 15.12 11.70 21.72
N GLY A 210 14.83 10.88 22.73
CA GLY A 210 13.45 10.57 23.13
C GLY A 210 12.74 11.81 23.68
N PHE A 211 11.40 11.75 23.72
CA PHE A 211 10.64 12.79 24.39
C PHE A 211 10.75 12.61 25.91
N HIS A 212 11.16 13.67 26.60
CA HIS A 212 11.20 13.76 28.06
C HIS A 212 10.39 14.96 28.53
N LEU A 213 9.50 14.75 29.50
CA LEU A 213 8.59 15.82 29.95
C LEU A 213 9.30 16.90 30.78
N PHE A 214 10.39 16.54 31.44
CA PHE A 214 11.10 17.41 32.40
C PHE A 214 12.59 17.62 32.08
N GLU A 215 13.05 17.08 30.94
CA GLU A 215 14.43 17.17 30.47
C GLU A 215 14.48 17.62 29.00
N GLU A 216 15.64 17.91 28.48
CA GLU A 216 15.82 18.22 27.05
C GLU A 216 15.57 16.96 26.22
N GLY A 217 14.58 17.02 25.31
CA GLY A 217 14.25 15.95 24.39
C GLY A 217 12.83 16.11 23.85
N TRP A 218 12.69 16.49 22.59
CA TRP A 218 11.39 16.70 21.94
C TRP A 218 10.91 15.50 21.12
N GLY A 219 11.69 14.41 21.05
CA GLY A 219 11.44 13.32 20.12
C GLY A 219 11.81 13.69 18.69
N ALA A 220 11.26 12.97 17.71
CA ALA A 220 11.44 13.28 16.29
C ALA A 220 10.14 13.81 15.68
N LEU A 221 10.26 14.84 14.83
CA LEU A 221 9.12 15.46 14.15
C LEU A 221 9.29 15.31 12.63
N GLU A 222 8.32 14.66 11.97
CA GLU A 222 8.27 14.43 10.53
C GLU A 222 7.04 15.11 9.93
N ALA A 223 7.24 15.95 8.91
CA ALA A 223 6.19 16.46 8.06
C ALA A 223 6.16 15.67 6.74
N ALA A 224 4.98 15.35 6.24
CA ALA A 224 4.82 14.53 5.04
C ALA A 224 3.66 15.01 4.16
N CYS A 225 3.77 14.74 2.86
CA CYS A 225 2.68 14.91 1.91
C CYS A 225 2.62 13.73 0.95
N ARG A 226 1.39 13.39 0.48
CA ARG A 226 1.15 12.34 -0.50
C ARG A 226 0.07 12.81 -1.47
N PHE A 227 0.29 12.51 -2.75
CA PHE A 227 -0.76 12.47 -3.76
C PHE A 227 -0.95 11.01 -4.17
N SER A 228 -2.19 10.53 -4.16
CA SER A 228 -2.54 9.20 -4.64
C SER A 228 -3.71 9.28 -5.61
N TYR A 229 -3.71 8.37 -6.59
CA TYR A 229 -4.73 8.31 -7.62
C TYR A 229 -5.02 6.85 -7.98
N VAL A 230 -6.29 6.55 -8.22
CA VAL A 230 -6.74 5.26 -8.76
C VAL A 230 -7.86 5.48 -9.76
N ASP A 231 -7.82 4.73 -10.87
CA ASP A 231 -8.85 4.68 -11.91
C ASP A 231 -9.38 3.25 -12.01
N LEU A 232 -10.65 3.08 -11.64
CA LEU A 232 -11.38 1.81 -11.72
C LEU A 232 -12.44 1.83 -12.83
N ASN A 233 -12.27 2.68 -13.84
CA ASN A 233 -13.16 2.77 -15.00
C ASN A 233 -12.46 2.20 -16.24
N ASP A 234 -12.94 1.10 -16.75
CA ASP A 234 -12.59 0.63 -18.10
C ASP A 234 -13.69 -0.30 -18.62
N LYS A 235 -14.03 -0.16 -19.91
CA LYS A 235 -14.99 -1.01 -20.66
C LYS A 235 -16.32 -1.19 -19.90
N GLY A 236 -16.66 -2.42 -19.49
CA GLY A 236 -17.90 -2.74 -18.78
C GLY A 236 -17.91 -2.31 -17.31
N VAL A 237 -16.78 -1.88 -16.74
CA VAL A 237 -16.66 -1.51 -15.32
C VAL A 237 -16.63 0.00 -15.13
N ARG A 238 -17.39 0.50 -14.17
CA ARG A 238 -17.54 1.92 -13.83
C ARG A 238 -17.36 2.15 -12.33
N GLY A 239 -16.18 1.77 -11.80
CA GLY A 239 -15.86 1.86 -10.37
C GLY A 239 -15.53 3.26 -9.86
N GLY A 240 -15.38 4.23 -10.76
CA GLY A 240 -15.00 5.60 -10.44
C GLY A 240 -13.49 5.85 -10.47
N LYS A 241 -13.15 7.13 -10.34
CA LYS A 241 -11.77 7.63 -10.21
C LYS A 241 -11.66 8.41 -8.92
N GLU A 242 -10.62 8.18 -8.17
CA GLU A 242 -10.36 8.91 -6.93
C GLU A 242 -8.95 9.46 -6.90
N GLY A 243 -8.82 10.72 -6.45
CA GLY A 243 -7.55 11.37 -6.20
C GLY A 243 -7.53 12.00 -4.83
N ASN A 244 -6.50 11.73 -4.02
CA ASN A 244 -6.35 12.24 -2.67
C ASN A 244 -5.05 13.02 -2.52
N PHE A 245 -5.14 14.19 -1.87
CA PHE A 245 -4.01 14.88 -1.28
C PHE A 245 -4.04 14.67 0.22
N THR A 246 -2.97 14.08 0.76
CA THR A 246 -2.83 13.79 2.19
C THR A 246 -1.63 14.55 2.76
N PHE A 247 -1.85 15.32 3.82
CA PHE A 247 -0.81 15.95 4.62
C PHE A 247 -0.71 15.24 5.96
N GLY A 248 0.50 14.92 6.37
CA GLY A 248 0.80 14.20 7.61
C GLY A 248 1.78 14.95 8.49
N LEU A 249 1.57 14.87 9.80
CA LEU A 249 2.54 15.26 10.81
C LEU A 249 2.69 14.10 11.79
N ASN A 250 3.92 13.61 11.94
CA ASN A 250 4.25 12.53 12.87
C ASN A 250 5.17 13.05 13.96
N TRP A 251 4.78 12.83 15.21
CA TRP A 251 5.60 13.14 16.37
C TRP A 251 5.98 11.84 17.08
N TYR A 252 7.21 11.41 16.86
CA TYR A 252 7.78 10.21 17.47
C TYR A 252 8.32 10.55 18.85
N LEU A 253 7.64 10.08 19.88
CA LEU A 253 8.08 10.28 21.28
C LEU A 253 9.22 9.33 21.62
N SER A 254 9.19 8.12 21.08
CA SER A 254 10.21 7.09 21.22
C SER A 254 10.23 6.20 19.97
N ASN A 255 11.09 5.19 19.97
CA ASN A 255 11.06 4.15 18.93
C ASN A 255 9.79 3.28 18.93
N LYS A 256 8.97 3.36 19.99
CA LYS A 256 7.74 2.56 20.17
C LYS A 256 6.46 3.40 20.19
N SER A 257 6.54 4.72 20.35
CA SER A 257 5.36 5.56 20.53
C SER A 257 5.40 6.80 19.68
N ARG A 258 4.26 7.11 19.03
CA ARG A 258 4.09 8.32 18.22
C ARG A 258 2.65 8.82 18.20
N PHE A 259 2.49 10.12 18.03
CA PHE A 259 1.27 10.74 17.57
C PHE A 259 1.34 10.95 16.06
N MET A 260 0.22 10.76 15.39
CA MET A 260 0.04 10.98 13.97
C MET A 260 -1.15 11.90 13.75
N PHE A 261 -1.01 12.86 12.84
CA PHE A 261 -2.08 13.77 12.40
C PHE A 261 -2.11 13.70 10.89
N ASN A 262 -3.28 13.39 10.30
CA ASN A 262 -3.47 13.40 8.86
C ASN A 262 -4.66 14.29 8.49
N TYR A 263 -4.48 15.09 7.44
CA TYR A 263 -5.54 15.74 6.72
C TYR A 263 -5.60 15.19 5.29
N ILE A 264 -6.76 14.74 4.86
CA ILE A 264 -6.99 14.16 3.55
C ILE A 264 -8.03 14.99 2.82
N HIS A 265 -7.69 15.46 1.62
CA HIS A 265 -8.63 16.03 0.67
C HIS A 265 -8.88 15.00 -0.43
N ALA A 266 -10.01 14.31 -0.37
CA ALA A 266 -10.42 13.28 -1.31
C ALA A 266 -11.36 13.87 -2.35
N ARG A 267 -11.18 13.47 -3.63
CA ARG A 267 -12.06 13.80 -4.74
C ARG A 267 -12.35 12.53 -5.55
N VAL A 268 -13.63 12.23 -5.71
CA VAL A 268 -14.13 11.15 -6.57
C VAL A 268 -14.85 11.73 -7.78
N THR A 269 -14.71 11.06 -8.93
CA THR A 269 -15.40 11.40 -10.18
C THR A 269 -15.73 10.14 -10.98
N ASP A 270 -16.68 10.24 -11.90
CA ASP A 270 -16.99 9.23 -12.91
C ASP A 270 -17.41 7.87 -12.33
N ARG A 271 -18.08 7.84 -11.18
CA ARG A 271 -18.65 6.63 -10.61
C ARG A 271 -20.08 6.40 -11.13
N ALA A 272 -20.41 5.17 -11.56
CA ALA A 272 -21.70 4.88 -12.17
C ALA A 272 -22.86 4.70 -11.19
N GLU A 273 -22.58 4.43 -9.90
CA GLU A 273 -23.65 4.11 -8.95
C GLU A 273 -23.92 5.24 -7.96
N PRO A 274 -25.23 5.62 -7.79
CA PRO A 274 -25.66 6.51 -6.71
C PRO A 274 -25.29 5.91 -5.33
N PRO A 275 -25.09 6.74 -4.31
CA PRO A 275 -25.43 8.18 -4.27
C PRO A 275 -24.32 9.11 -4.71
N ILE A 276 -23.13 8.62 -5.12
CA ILE A 276 -21.95 9.47 -5.36
C ILE A 276 -21.48 9.28 -6.80
N ASP A 277 -21.99 10.07 -7.72
CA ASP A 277 -21.43 10.22 -9.07
C ASP A 277 -20.08 10.98 -9.04
N SER A 278 -20.03 12.07 -8.29
CA SER A 278 -18.85 12.85 -8.02
C SER A 278 -18.95 13.52 -6.66
N GLY A 279 -17.82 13.73 -5.99
CA GLY A 279 -17.83 14.32 -4.67
C GLY A 279 -16.45 14.70 -4.16
N ARG A 280 -16.45 15.39 -3.01
CA ARG A 280 -15.24 15.77 -2.28
C ARG A 280 -15.46 15.49 -0.79
N ALA A 281 -14.42 15.05 -0.11
CA ALA A 281 -14.42 14.89 1.32
C ALA A 281 -13.14 15.49 1.93
N ASN A 282 -13.29 16.12 3.09
CA ASN A 282 -12.17 16.58 3.91
C ASN A 282 -12.17 15.77 5.19
N ILE A 283 -11.08 15.06 5.46
CA ILE A 283 -10.99 14.11 6.56
C ILE A 283 -9.81 14.51 7.45
N PHE A 284 -10.08 14.68 8.73
CA PHE A 284 -9.07 14.94 9.75
C PHE A 284 -8.96 13.72 10.66
N GLN A 285 -7.74 13.24 10.86
CA GLN A 285 -7.49 12.06 11.68
C GLN A 285 -6.36 12.32 12.67
N VAL A 286 -6.52 11.76 13.87
CA VAL A 286 -5.49 11.73 14.90
C VAL A 286 -5.35 10.28 15.38
N ARG A 287 -4.12 9.79 15.51
CA ARG A 287 -3.81 8.46 16.04
C ARG A 287 -2.68 8.56 17.05
N PHE A 288 -2.88 7.98 18.22
CA PHE A 288 -1.76 7.59 19.07
C PHE A 288 -1.43 6.13 18.79
N GLN A 289 -0.17 5.86 18.54
CA GLN A 289 0.34 4.51 18.28
C GLN A 289 1.37 4.14 19.33
N TYR A 290 1.22 2.94 19.89
CA TYR A 290 2.20 2.33 20.78
C TYR A 290 2.50 0.91 20.27
N GLY A 291 3.79 0.59 20.10
CA GLY A 291 4.28 -0.74 19.71
C GLY A 291 4.87 -1.46 20.93
N LEU A 292 4.52 -2.71 21.09
CA LEU A 292 5.08 -3.59 22.15
C LEU A 292 6.45 -4.15 21.72
#